data_ffe979238ef173cc67e3cf33cd3d64c3
#
_entry.id   ffe979238ef173cc67e3cf33cd3d64c3
#
_cell.length_a   1.000
_cell.length_b   1.000
_cell.length_c   1.000
_cell.angle_alpha   90.00
_cell.angle_beta   90.00
_cell.angle_gamma   90.00
#
_symmetry.space_group_name_H-M   'P 1'
#
loop_
_entity.id
_entity.type
_entity.pdbx_description
1 polymer ?
#
loop_
_entity_poly.entity_id
_entity_poly.type
_entity_poly.pdbx_seq_one_letter_code
_entity_poly.pdbx_strand_id
1 'polypeptide(L)'
;MRTIVLTLVGAAALAAVGYAGYAIAFPADVPDAVGEIVENLTGANPHPVVLKRPVDQPLSAVALLGKALFFDPMLSASGKMSCASCHSPAHAYGPPNDLDVQLGGKNLDLPGYRPPPSLMYLNRQPNFSIGPDAGENDAAPSVQQLATQNAGVVKAQKTAGGPAAVQMVPQGGLFWDGRADTLQQQALGPLLNSVEMANPNVEDVVARVANSKYAAPLKQMFGDNIFKDKRLAASEIVFAIARYQYEDPSFHPYNSKYDRWLEGKARLSHAELNGLRLFNDPNKANCAGCHLSQPSPEGLPPMFTDYQYEALGVPRNRALPQNKDPSFYDIGVCGPFRTDLKDQSQYCSMFLTPTLRNAATRHVFFHNGIYHDLQHVMDFYNARNTDPGKFYPRGPDGKIEKYDDIPARYRANVDVTDAPFDRKFGDTPAMTQADIQDIIAFLHTLDDDPKPR
;
A
#
# COMPACT_ATOMS: atom_id res chain seq x y z
N MET A 1 -35.60 -42.30 19.17
CA MET A 1 -35.10 -41.26 18.25
C MET A 1 -34.13 -40.25 18.91
N ARG A 2 -34.38 -39.70 20.11
CA ARG A 2 -33.44 -38.76 20.76
C ARG A 2 -32.06 -39.36 21.09
N THR A 3 -31.94 -40.60 21.49
CA THR A 3 -30.70 -41.25 21.84
C THR A 3 -29.81 -41.52 20.62
N ILE A 4 -30.39 -41.86 19.46
CA ILE A 4 -29.65 -42.11 18.23
C ILE A 4 -29.08 -40.82 17.66
N VAL A 5 -29.80 -39.71 17.76
CA VAL A 5 -29.32 -38.37 17.29
C VAL A 5 -28.17 -37.89 18.14
N LEU A 6 -28.20 -38.09 19.47
CA LEU A 6 -27.12 -37.72 20.37
C LEU A 6 -25.83 -38.54 20.13
N THR A 7 -25.99 -39.82 19.77
CA THR A 7 -24.81 -40.70 19.46
C THR A 7 -24.18 -40.34 18.11
N LEU A 8 -24.97 -39.98 17.11
CA LEU A 8 -24.50 -39.54 15.82
C LEU A 8 -23.80 -38.17 15.90
N VAL A 9 -24.34 -37.22 16.67
CA VAL A 9 -23.68 -35.92 16.90
C VAL A 9 -22.38 -36.07 17.69
N GLY A 10 -22.35 -36.96 18.69
CA GLY A 10 -21.12 -37.26 19.46
C GLY A 10 -20.06 -37.94 18.61
N ALA A 11 -20.43 -38.86 17.71
CA ALA A 11 -19.50 -39.51 16.80
C ALA A 11 -18.97 -38.56 15.73
N ALA A 12 -19.80 -37.65 15.22
CA ALA A 12 -19.37 -36.62 14.29
C ALA A 12 -18.42 -35.59 14.94
N ALA A 13 -18.66 -35.21 16.20
CA ALA A 13 -17.79 -34.31 16.95
C ALA A 13 -16.43 -34.96 17.25
N LEU A 14 -16.39 -36.25 17.65
CA LEU A 14 -15.15 -36.98 17.86
C LEU A 14 -14.38 -37.25 16.55
N ALA A 15 -15.06 -37.48 15.44
CA ALA A 15 -14.44 -37.59 14.12
C ALA A 15 -13.86 -36.24 13.68
N ALA A 16 -14.57 -35.13 13.93
CA ALA A 16 -14.08 -33.79 13.62
C ALA A 16 -12.85 -33.41 14.45
N VAL A 17 -12.80 -33.76 15.73
CA VAL A 17 -11.63 -33.53 16.60
C VAL A 17 -10.47 -34.42 16.21
N GLY A 18 -10.71 -35.69 15.89
CA GLY A 18 -9.68 -36.60 15.39
C GLY A 18 -9.12 -36.16 14.03
N TYR A 19 -9.96 -35.68 13.15
CA TYR A 19 -9.57 -35.18 11.84
C TYR A 19 -8.86 -33.83 11.90
N ALA A 20 -9.27 -32.94 12.84
CA ALA A 20 -8.56 -31.70 13.11
C ALA A 20 -7.12 -31.96 13.61
N GLY A 21 -6.93 -33.00 14.43
CA GLY A 21 -5.61 -33.45 14.85
C GLY A 21 -4.78 -34.02 13.68
N TYR A 22 -5.40 -34.74 12.74
CA TYR A 22 -4.77 -35.25 11.54
C TYR A 22 -4.43 -34.11 10.56
N ALA A 23 -5.34 -33.17 10.34
CA ALA A 23 -5.12 -32.01 9.47
C ALA A 23 -3.96 -31.12 9.95
N ILE A 24 -3.76 -31.01 11.27
CA ILE A 24 -2.60 -30.28 11.84
C ILE A 24 -1.29 -31.05 11.58
N ALA A 25 -1.32 -32.39 11.59
CA ALA A 25 -0.14 -33.22 11.36
C ALA A 25 0.19 -33.41 9.86
N PHE A 26 -0.82 -33.39 8.98
CA PHE A 26 -0.71 -33.68 7.54
C PHE A 26 -1.57 -32.70 6.70
N PRO A 27 -1.20 -31.41 6.69
CA PRO A 27 -2.05 -30.37 6.06
C PRO A 27 -2.22 -30.51 4.54
N ALA A 28 -1.28 -31.15 3.86
CA ALA A 28 -1.35 -31.37 2.41
C ALA A 28 -2.39 -32.43 1.97
N ASP A 29 -2.89 -33.25 2.90
CA ASP A 29 -3.77 -34.38 2.60
C ASP A 29 -5.24 -34.11 2.96
N VAL A 30 -5.58 -32.87 3.38
CA VAL A 30 -6.93 -32.50 3.79
C VAL A 30 -7.76 -32.20 2.54
N PRO A 31 -8.86 -32.96 2.26
CA PRO A 31 -9.77 -32.60 1.17
C PRO A 31 -10.40 -31.22 1.40
N ASP A 32 -10.55 -30.41 0.33
CA ASP A 32 -11.07 -29.04 0.38
C ASP A 32 -12.38 -28.91 1.18
N ALA A 33 -13.34 -29.81 0.95
CA ALA A 33 -14.63 -29.79 1.66
C ALA A 33 -14.50 -30.02 3.18
N VAL A 34 -13.50 -30.75 3.63
CA VAL A 34 -13.22 -30.96 5.06
C VAL A 34 -12.44 -29.80 5.62
N GLY A 35 -11.50 -29.27 4.82
CA GLY A 35 -10.76 -28.06 5.15
C GLY A 35 -11.71 -26.90 5.45
N GLU A 36 -12.70 -26.67 4.59
CA GLU A 36 -13.71 -25.63 4.78
C GLU A 36 -14.52 -25.81 6.06
N ILE A 37 -14.89 -27.04 6.43
CA ILE A 37 -15.59 -27.34 7.69
C ILE A 37 -14.70 -27.02 8.89
N VAL A 38 -13.42 -27.43 8.86
CA VAL A 38 -12.47 -27.15 9.93
C VAL A 38 -12.25 -25.65 10.09
N GLU A 39 -12.06 -24.93 9.00
CA GLU A 39 -11.89 -23.49 8.98
C GLU A 39 -13.12 -22.79 9.60
N ASN A 40 -14.32 -23.13 9.14
CA ASN A 40 -15.59 -22.55 9.65
C ASN A 40 -15.80 -22.80 11.15
N LEU A 41 -15.46 -24.00 11.65
CA LEU A 41 -15.67 -24.34 13.04
C LEU A 41 -14.59 -23.82 13.99
N THR A 42 -13.37 -23.67 13.50
CA THR A 42 -12.20 -23.41 14.38
C THR A 42 -11.49 -22.10 14.09
N GLY A 43 -11.72 -21.50 12.93
CA GLY A 43 -10.96 -20.33 12.43
C GLY A 43 -9.50 -20.66 12.05
N ALA A 44 -9.12 -21.94 12.06
CA ALA A 44 -7.76 -22.37 11.70
C ALA A 44 -7.62 -22.46 10.17
N ASN A 45 -6.43 -22.13 9.64
CA ASN A 45 -6.11 -22.39 8.25
C ASN A 45 -5.96 -23.90 8.03
N PRO A 46 -6.78 -24.53 7.17
CA PRO A 46 -6.68 -25.97 6.91
C PRO A 46 -5.47 -26.34 6.04
N HIS A 47 -4.88 -25.39 5.33
CA HIS A 47 -3.75 -25.57 4.41
C HIS A 47 -2.60 -24.61 4.76
N PRO A 48 -1.96 -24.77 5.93
CA PRO A 48 -0.90 -23.86 6.35
C PRO A 48 0.31 -23.95 5.43
N VAL A 49 0.93 -22.79 5.20
CA VAL A 49 2.10 -22.62 4.35
C VAL A 49 3.31 -22.17 5.17
N VAL A 50 4.51 -22.35 4.62
CA VAL A 50 5.74 -21.81 5.21
C VAL A 50 6.07 -20.50 4.53
N LEU A 51 5.94 -19.39 5.25
CA LEU A 51 6.29 -18.07 4.71
C LEU A 51 7.80 -17.83 4.79
N LYS A 52 8.38 -17.44 3.65
CA LYS A 52 9.79 -17.03 3.56
C LYS A 52 9.93 -15.55 3.88
N ARG A 53 10.63 -15.25 4.95
CA ARG A 53 10.90 -13.88 5.41
C ARG A 53 12.38 -13.55 5.30
N PRO A 54 12.76 -12.26 5.16
CA PRO A 54 14.15 -11.86 5.35
C PRO A 54 14.66 -12.31 6.72
N VAL A 55 15.91 -12.72 6.77
CA VAL A 55 16.57 -13.03 8.04
C VAL A 55 17.04 -11.72 8.65
N ASP A 56 16.64 -11.49 9.91
CA ASP A 56 17.06 -10.30 10.64
C ASP A 56 18.59 -10.33 10.84
N GLN A 57 19.25 -9.27 10.44
CA GLN A 57 20.68 -9.06 10.57
C GLN A 57 20.94 -7.77 11.35
N PRO A 58 22.06 -7.66 12.07
CA PRO A 58 22.47 -6.39 12.64
C PRO A 58 22.60 -5.33 11.55
N LEU A 59 22.15 -4.12 11.85
CA LEU A 59 22.26 -3.01 10.90
C LEU A 59 23.72 -2.75 10.54
N SER A 60 23.98 -2.53 9.26
CA SER A 60 25.30 -2.06 8.80
C SER A 60 25.62 -0.68 9.35
N ALA A 61 26.90 -0.30 9.35
CA ALA A 61 27.32 1.03 9.78
C ALA A 61 26.61 2.15 8.96
N VAL A 62 26.37 1.90 7.68
CA VAL A 62 25.64 2.82 6.79
C VAL A 62 24.17 2.91 7.20
N ALA A 63 23.51 1.79 7.50
CA ALA A 63 22.13 1.77 7.96
C ALA A 63 21.97 2.43 9.34
N LEU A 64 22.93 2.25 10.26
CA LEU A 64 22.95 2.95 11.55
C LEU A 64 23.09 4.47 11.39
N LEU A 65 23.92 4.92 10.45
CA LEU A 65 24.01 6.34 10.08
C LEU A 65 22.67 6.81 9.51
N GLY A 66 22.06 6.05 8.60
CA GLY A 66 20.76 6.35 8.00
C GLY A 66 19.66 6.45 9.03
N LYS A 67 19.63 5.55 10.03
CA LYS A 67 18.72 5.60 11.16
C LYS A 67 18.88 6.90 11.95
N ALA A 68 20.12 7.27 12.27
CA ALA A 68 20.37 8.50 12.99
C ALA A 68 19.92 9.74 12.19
N LEU A 69 20.14 9.76 10.88
CA LEU A 69 19.70 10.85 9.99
C LEU A 69 18.17 10.88 9.83
N PHE A 70 17.50 9.73 9.78
CA PHE A 70 16.04 9.64 9.64
C PHE A 70 15.29 10.32 10.81
N PHE A 71 15.84 10.26 12.01
CA PHE A 71 15.26 10.85 13.22
C PHE A 71 15.81 12.25 13.54
N ASP A 72 16.84 12.74 12.83
CA ASP A 72 17.47 14.01 13.16
C ASP A 72 16.80 15.18 12.42
N PRO A 73 16.20 16.15 13.13
CA PRO A 73 15.54 17.29 12.49
C PRO A 73 16.50 18.28 11.81
N MET A 74 17.81 18.16 12.04
CA MET A 74 18.81 19.04 11.43
C MET A 74 18.82 18.98 9.89
N LEU A 75 18.29 17.91 9.28
CA LEU A 75 18.20 17.80 7.81
C LEU A 75 17.19 18.77 7.18
N SER A 76 16.23 19.30 7.95
CA SER A 76 15.24 20.24 7.42
C SER A 76 15.73 21.69 7.49
N ALA A 77 15.20 22.55 6.62
CA ALA A 77 15.46 23.98 6.65
C ALA A 77 14.97 24.64 7.94
N SER A 78 13.92 24.10 8.58
CA SER A 78 13.41 24.53 9.87
C SER A 78 14.30 24.13 11.05
N GLY A 79 15.11 23.08 10.89
CA GLY A 79 15.82 22.42 12.00
C GLY A 79 14.91 21.75 13.04
N LYS A 80 13.61 21.54 12.72
CA LYS A 80 12.59 21.03 13.64
C LYS A 80 11.83 19.83 13.11
N MET A 81 12.02 19.44 11.84
CA MET A 81 11.32 18.35 11.17
C MET A 81 12.33 17.30 10.73
N SER A 82 12.06 16.05 11.05
CA SER A 82 12.77 14.87 10.56
C SER A 82 11.85 14.01 9.67
N CYS A 83 12.37 12.95 9.05
CA CYS A 83 11.54 11.98 8.33
C CYS A 83 10.46 11.39 9.27
N ALA A 84 10.85 11.07 10.51
CA ALA A 84 9.95 10.52 11.52
C ALA A 84 8.82 11.49 11.95
N SER A 85 8.93 12.79 11.64
CA SER A 85 7.85 13.76 11.94
C SER A 85 6.59 13.49 11.11
N CYS A 86 6.74 12.95 9.89
CA CYS A 86 5.63 12.59 8.99
C CYS A 86 5.49 11.08 8.83
N HIS A 87 6.55 10.31 9.09
CA HIS A 87 6.59 8.85 8.98
C HIS A 87 6.87 8.25 10.37
N SER A 88 5.82 8.22 11.23
CA SER A 88 5.92 7.78 12.62
C SER A 88 6.06 6.27 12.74
N PRO A 89 7.10 5.75 13.42
CA PRO A 89 7.21 4.31 13.70
C PRO A 89 6.01 3.75 14.48
N ALA A 90 5.40 4.57 15.34
CA ALA A 90 4.23 4.16 16.11
C ALA A 90 2.95 4.00 15.24
N HIS A 91 2.97 4.50 14.00
CA HIS A 91 1.88 4.46 13.06
C HIS A 91 2.31 3.77 11.75
N ALA A 92 3.05 2.67 11.88
CA ALA A 92 3.57 1.90 10.74
C ALA A 92 4.29 2.78 9.70
N TYR A 93 5.13 3.71 10.16
CA TYR A 93 5.83 4.71 9.35
C TYR A 93 4.92 5.51 8.40
N GLY A 94 3.66 5.66 8.77
CA GLY A 94 2.67 6.56 8.17
C GLY A 94 2.45 7.83 8.98
N PRO A 95 1.40 8.61 8.66
CA PRO A 95 1.07 9.86 9.32
C PRO A 95 0.87 9.69 10.84
N PRO A 96 1.41 10.60 11.66
CA PRO A 96 1.31 10.52 13.12
C PRO A 96 -0.03 11.01 13.70
N ASN A 97 -0.92 11.54 12.86
CA ASN A 97 -2.17 12.20 13.26
C ASN A 97 -3.22 12.13 12.14
N ASP A 98 -4.39 12.74 12.40
CA ASP A 98 -5.57 12.71 11.52
C ASP A 98 -5.64 13.89 10.54
N LEU A 99 -4.55 14.62 10.32
CA LEU A 99 -4.55 15.71 9.33
C LEU A 99 -4.63 15.12 7.91
N ASP A 100 -5.45 15.72 7.05
CA ASP A 100 -5.56 15.35 5.63
C ASP A 100 -4.19 15.28 4.96
N VAL A 101 -3.33 16.25 5.29
CA VAL A 101 -1.92 16.31 4.89
C VAL A 101 -1.08 16.86 6.04
N GLN A 102 0.20 16.49 6.09
CA GLN A 102 1.08 16.99 7.14
C GLN A 102 1.51 18.44 6.86
N LEU A 103 1.78 19.21 7.93
CA LEU A 103 2.32 20.55 7.82
C LEU A 103 3.84 20.51 7.76
N GLY A 104 4.41 21.31 6.88
CA GLY A 104 5.86 21.42 6.69
C GLY A 104 6.29 22.84 6.30
N GLY A 105 7.35 22.93 5.54
CA GLY A 105 7.97 24.20 5.17
C GLY A 105 8.89 24.74 6.27
N LYS A 106 9.49 25.89 6.00
CA LYS A 106 10.48 26.50 6.91
C LYS A 106 9.88 26.88 8.29
N ASN A 107 8.60 27.24 8.32
CA ASN A 107 7.88 27.64 9.53
C ASN A 107 6.98 26.53 10.08
N LEU A 108 6.87 25.38 9.42
CA LEU A 108 5.98 24.27 9.76
C LEU A 108 4.48 24.62 9.69
N ASP A 109 4.11 25.53 8.82
CA ASP A 109 2.76 26.06 8.64
C ASP A 109 2.19 25.82 7.22
N LEU A 110 2.98 25.24 6.32
CA LEU A 110 2.57 24.96 4.96
C LEU A 110 2.00 23.54 4.86
N PRO A 111 0.75 23.37 4.43
CA PRO A 111 0.18 22.03 4.19
C PRO A 111 0.86 21.37 2.98
N GLY A 112 1.15 20.09 3.15
CA GLY A 112 1.60 19.22 2.07
C GLY A 112 0.51 19.06 0.99
N TYR A 113 0.88 18.41 -0.10
CA TYR A 113 -0.06 18.20 -1.22
C TYR A 113 -0.83 16.89 -1.10
N ARG A 114 -0.22 15.88 -0.48
CA ARG A 114 -0.77 14.54 -0.29
C ARG A 114 -0.42 14.01 1.10
N PRO A 115 -1.22 13.13 1.71
CA PRO A 115 -0.81 12.46 2.94
C PRO A 115 0.42 11.59 2.68
N PRO A 116 1.38 11.51 3.64
CA PRO A 116 2.53 10.64 3.50
C PRO A 116 2.08 9.17 3.45
N PRO A 117 2.51 8.39 2.44
CA PRO A 117 2.29 6.95 2.43
C PRO A 117 3.11 6.29 3.53
N SER A 118 2.73 5.06 3.92
CA SER A 118 3.58 4.25 4.79
C SER A 118 4.91 3.95 4.11
N LEU A 119 6.00 3.94 4.88
CA LEU A 119 7.31 3.47 4.41
C LEU A 119 7.52 1.97 4.67
N MET A 120 6.49 1.27 5.18
CA MET A 120 6.57 -0.17 5.40
C MET A 120 6.65 -0.92 4.07
N TYR A 121 7.46 -1.98 4.05
CA TYR A 121 7.52 -2.96 2.95
C TYR A 121 8.02 -2.43 1.59
N LEU A 122 8.58 -1.22 1.53
CA LEU A 122 9.07 -0.64 0.28
C LEU A 122 10.30 -1.37 -0.31
N ASN A 123 10.93 -2.24 0.47
CA ASN A 123 11.95 -3.17 -0.03
C ASN A 123 11.42 -4.18 -1.06
N ARG A 124 10.10 -4.36 -1.14
CA ARG A 124 9.41 -5.22 -2.12
C ARG A 124 8.82 -4.45 -3.30
N GLN A 125 8.82 -3.11 -3.24
CA GLN A 125 8.29 -2.26 -4.31
C GLN A 125 9.16 -2.36 -5.57
N PRO A 126 8.62 -2.77 -6.74
CA PRO A 126 9.37 -2.77 -8.00
C PRO A 126 9.62 -1.34 -8.48
N ASN A 127 10.64 -1.15 -9.33
CA ASN A 127 10.85 0.11 -10.02
C ASN A 127 9.66 0.43 -10.94
N PHE A 128 9.44 1.71 -11.22
CA PHE A 128 8.38 2.10 -12.13
C PHE A 128 8.60 1.54 -13.54
N SER A 129 7.54 1.02 -14.13
CA SER A 129 7.54 0.58 -15.53
C SER A 129 6.13 0.69 -16.12
N ILE A 130 6.02 0.64 -17.44
CA ILE A 130 4.77 0.38 -18.15
C ILE A 130 4.90 -1.03 -18.70
N GLY A 131 4.15 -1.96 -18.13
CA GLY A 131 4.22 -3.38 -18.42
C GLY A 131 2.88 -3.98 -18.78
N PRO A 132 2.85 -5.26 -19.18
CA PRO A 132 1.61 -5.96 -19.44
C PRO A 132 0.78 -6.03 -18.15
N ASP A 133 -0.52 -5.85 -18.29
CA ASP A 133 -1.47 -6.13 -17.23
C ASP A 133 -1.41 -7.62 -16.89
N ALA A 134 -1.15 -7.93 -15.63
CA ALA A 134 -1.09 -9.31 -15.15
C ALA A 134 -2.49 -9.93 -15.04
N GLY A 135 -3.53 -9.11 -15.16
CA GLY A 135 -4.92 -9.49 -14.91
C GLY A 135 -5.20 -9.70 -13.41
N GLU A 136 -6.46 -9.91 -13.10
CA GLU A 136 -6.91 -10.23 -11.74
C GLU A 136 -6.46 -11.65 -11.35
N ASN A 137 -5.24 -11.79 -10.90
CA ASN A 137 -4.75 -13.05 -10.34
C ASN A 137 -4.61 -12.91 -8.83
N ASP A 138 -5.27 -13.75 -8.07
CA ASP A 138 -5.24 -13.81 -6.60
C ASP A 138 -3.85 -14.08 -6.00
N ALA A 139 -2.87 -14.43 -6.80
CA ALA A 139 -1.53 -14.77 -6.35
C ALA A 139 -0.57 -13.57 -6.43
N ALA A 140 0.12 -13.27 -5.33
CA ALA A 140 1.20 -12.29 -5.33
C ALA A 140 2.22 -12.60 -6.44
N PRO A 141 2.71 -11.58 -7.18
CA PRO A 141 3.65 -11.79 -8.26
C PRO A 141 4.90 -12.52 -7.79
N SER A 142 5.40 -13.45 -8.57
CA SER A 142 6.64 -14.18 -8.28
C SER A 142 7.85 -13.24 -8.32
N VAL A 143 8.94 -13.64 -7.65
CA VAL A 143 10.22 -12.90 -7.74
C VAL A 143 10.68 -12.74 -9.19
N GLN A 144 10.41 -13.75 -10.04
CA GLN A 144 10.75 -13.70 -11.46
C GLN A 144 9.87 -12.71 -12.22
N GLN A 145 8.58 -12.62 -11.91
CA GLN A 145 7.68 -11.61 -12.46
C GLN A 145 8.09 -10.20 -12.03
N LEU A 146 8.40 -10.00 -10.75
CA LEU A 146 8.94 -8.73 -10.24
C LEU A 146 10.28 -8.38 -10.88
N ALA A 147 11.17 -9.36 -11.09
CA ALA A 147 12.46 -9.15 -11.76
C ALA A 147 12.30 -8.80 -13.24
N THR A 148 11.33 -9.41 -13.94
CA THR A 148 11.04 -9.07 -15.35
C THR A 148 10.36 -7.72 -15.49
N GLN A 149 9.50 -7.33 -14.55
CA GLN A 149 8.96 -5.97 -14.47
C GLN A 149 10.08 -4.94 -14.28
N ASN A 150 11.07 -5.25 -13.43
CA ASN A 150 12.24 -4.39 -13.20
C ASN A 150 13.26 -4.38 -14.34
N ALA A 151 13.33 -5.44 -15.15
CA ALA A 151 14.28 -5.54 -16.27
C ALA A 151 13.95 -4.63 -17.45
N GLY A 152 12.90 -3.84 -17.36
CA GLY A 152 12.50 -2.74 -18.23
C GLY A 152 12.53 -3.04 -19.73
N VAL A 153 11.49 -2.62 -20.42
CA VAL A 153 11.38 -2.62 -21.86
C VAL A 153 11.19 -4.01 -22.49
N VAL A 154 10.04 -4.58 -22.27
CA VAL A 154 9.48 -5.47 -23.27
C VAL A 154 9.28 -4.62 -24.54
N LYS A 155 10.14 -4.80 -25.55
CA LYS A 155 9.87 -4.34 -26.90
C LYS A 155 8.52 -4.93 -27.28
N ALA A 156 7.49 -4.09 -27.31
CA ALA A 156 6.19 -4.45 -27.84
C ALA A 156 6.42 -4.90 -29.30
N GLN A 157 6.51 -6.19 -29.51
CA GLN A 157 6.44 -6.74 -30.86
C GLN A 157 5.00 -6.58 -31.32
N LYS A 158 4.78 -5.60 -32.19
CA LYS A 158 3.61 -5.56 -33.04
C LYS A 158 3.62 -6.81 -33.92
N THR A 159 2.97 -7.87 -33.48
CA THR A 159 2.53 -8.96 -34.34
C THR A 159 1.10 -8.69 -34.75
N ALA A 160 0.94 -8.24 -35.99
CA ALA A 160 -0.36 -8.19 -36.63
C ALA A 160 -0.97 -9.60 -36.64
N GLY A 161 -2.13 -9.81 -36.00
CA GLY A 161 -2.90 -11.05 -36.06
C GLY A 161 -2.80 -12.00 -34.87
N GLY A 162 -2.34 -11.53 -33.69
CA GLY A 162 -2.31 -12.30 -32.44
C GLY A 162 -3.58 -12.13 -31.58
N PRO A 163 -3.72 -12.95 -30.50
CA PRO A 163 -4.80 -12.79 -29.51
C PRO A 163 -4.82 -11.38 -28.93
N ALA A 164 -5.94 -10.98 -28.33
CA ALA A 164 -6.23 -9.60 -27.85
C ALA A 164 -4.97 -8.87 -27.35
N ALA A 165 -4.75 -7.66 -27.86
CA ALA A 165 -3.56 -6.88 -27.51
C ALA A 165 -3.47 -6.78 -25.98
N VAL A 166 -2.37 -7.27 -25.39
CA VAL A 166 -2.12 -7.18 -23.96
C VAL A 166 -2.16 -5.71 -23.57
N GLN A 167 -3.05 -5.36 -22.65
CA GLN A 167 -3.14 -4.01 -22.14
C GLN A 167 -1.84 -3.69 -21.38
N MET A 168 -1.27 -2.53 -21.66
CA MET A 168 -0.07 -2.04 -20.98
C MET A 168 -0.50 -1.06 -19.89
N VAL A 169 -0.05 -1.29 -18.66
CA VAL A 169 -0.44 -0.51 -17.47
C VAL A 169 0.80 -0.01 -16.72
N PRO A 170 0.70 1.15 -16.03
CA PRO A 170 1.75 1.61 -15.12
C PRO A 170 1.86 0.66 -13.93
N GLN A 171 3.09 0.40 -13.48
CA GLN A 171 3.40 -0.51 -12.37
C GLN A 171 4.59 -0.02 -11.58
N GLY A 172 4.64 -0.29 -10.27
CA GLY A 172 5.79 -0.02 -9.42
C GLY A 172 6.09 1.47 -9.18
N GLY A 173 7.31 1.76 -8.76
CA GLY A 173 7.73 3.10 -8.35
C GLY A 173 7.27 3.47 -6.94
N LEU A 174 7.77 4.58 -6.45
CA LEU A 174 7.51 5.12 -5.11
C LEU A 174 6.73 6.43 -5.20
N PHE A 175 6.17 6.89 -4.09
CA PHE A 175 5.12 7.88 -4.00
C PHE A 175 3.77 7.39 -4.57
N TRP A 176 2.73 8.22 -4.46
CA TRP A 176 1.41 7.93 -5.01
C TRP A 176 1.35 7.85 -6.55
N ASP A 177 2.37 8.38 -7.23
CA ASP A 177 2.45 8.52 -8.68
C ASP A 177 3.67 7.83 -9.32
N GLY A 178 4.44 7.09 -8.54
CA GLY A 178 5.58 6.32 -9.04
C GLY A 178 6.74 7.13 -9.59
N ARG A 179 6.87 8.43 -9.23
CA ARG A 179 7.89 9.32 -9.79
C ARG A 179 9.32 9.07 -9.30
N ALA A 180 9.52 8.12 -8.41
CA ALA A 180 10.84 7.67 -7.96
C ALA A 180 10.95 6.15 -8.05
N ASP A 181 12.09 5.66 -8.53
CA ASP A 181 12.34 4.22 -8.70
C ASP A 181 13.00 3.57 -7.49
N THR A 182 13.75 4.34 -6.72
CA THR A 182 14.51 3.83 -5.58
C THR A 182 14.27 4.64 -4.32
N LEU A 183 14.49 4.03 -3.15
CA LEU A 183 14.38 4.75 -1.87
C LEU A 183 15.38 5.91 -1.76
N GLN A 184 16.54 5.83 -2.40
CA GLN A 184 17.50 6.95 -2.47
C GLN A 184 16.92 8.13 -3.24
N GLN A 185 16.35 7.87 -4.42
CA GLN A 185 15.71 8.89 -5.23
C GLN A 185 14.49 9.47 -4.52
N GLN A 186 13.69 8.60 -3.88
CA GLN A 186 12.51 9.02 -3.12
C GLN A 186 12.88 9.95 -1.96
N ALA A 187 13.91 9.60 -1.16
CA ALA A 187 14.31 10.38 0.01
C ALA A 187 14.77 11.81 -0.32
N LEU A 188 15.26 12.05 -1.53
CA LEU A 188 15.65 13.37 -1.98
C LEU A 188 14.45 14.32 -2.16
N GLY A 189 13.30 13.78 -2.55
CA GLY A 189 12.08 14.57 -2.77
C GLY A 189 11.67 15.39 -1.55
N PRO A 190 11.34 14.78 -0.40
CA PRO A 190 10.96 15.49 0.83
C PRO A 190 12.00 16.48 1.33
N LEU A 191 13.30 16.18 1.18
CA LEU A 191 14.37 17.08 1.59
C LEU A 191 14.30 18.45 0.91
N LEU A 192 13.93 18.48 -0.38
CA LEU A 192 13.89 19.68 -1.20
C LEU A 192 12.50 20.28 -1.37
N ASN A 193 11.43 19.55 -1.03
CA ASN A 193 10.06 20.01 -1.20
C ASN A 193 9.77 21.19 -0.26
N SER A 194 9.34 22.32 -0.82
CA SER A 194 9.10 23.57 -0.10
C SER A 194 8.01 23.47 0.97
N VAL A 195 7.06 22.56 0.84
CA VAL A 195 5.98 22.30 1.82
C VAL A 195 6.28 21.14 2.76
N GLU A 196 7.49 20.53 2.66
CA GLU A 196 7.96 19.46 3.52
C GLU A 196 9.23 19.94 4.27
N MET A 197 10.42 19.38 4.02
CA MET A 197 11.66 19.75 4.71
C MET A 197 12.30 21.07 4.21
N ALA A 198 11.85 21.59 3.08
CA ALA A 198 12.06 22.95 2.55
C ALA A 198 13.52 23.41 2.41
N ASN A 199 14.47 22.50 2.17
CA ASN A 199 15.82 22.93 1.83
C ASN A 199 15.81 23.54 0.41
N PRO A 200 16.48 24.69 0.20
CA PRO A 200 16.45 25.36 -1.10
C PRO A 200 17.22 24.59 -2.19
N ASN A 201 18.19 23.78 -1.79
CA ASN A 201 19.02 22.98 -2.68
C ASN A 201 19.72 21.84 -1.91
N VAL A 202 20.39 20.97 -2.65
CA VAL A 202 21.15 19.83 -2.12
C VAL A 202 22.39 20.26 -1.36
N GLU A 203 23.02 21.35 -1.79
CA GLU A 203 24.24 21.89 -1.22
C GLU A 203 24.04 22.31 0.24
N ASP A 204 22.88 22.87 0.59
CA ASP A 204 22.52 23.24 1.96
C ASP A 204 22.37 22.02 2.86
N VAL A 205 21.74 20.95 2.36
CA VAL A 205 21.65 19.66 3.08
C VAL A 205 23.05 19.12 3.38
N VAL A 206 23.90 19.08 2.37
CA VAL A 206 25.29 18.60 2.50
C VAL A 206 26.10 19.48 3.45
N ALA A 207 25.94 20.80 3.40
CA ALA A 207 26.62 21.73 4.29
C ALA A 207 26.24 21.51 5.76
N ARG A 208 24.96 21.28 6.05
CA ARG A 208 24.49 20.94 7.40
C ARG A 208 25.13 19.67 7.91
N VAL A 209 25.13 18.60 7.09
CA VAL A 209 25.74 17.31 7.45
C VAL A 209 27.25 17.44 7.64
N ALA A 210 27.94 18.17 6.76
CA ALA A 210 29.39 18.40 6.85
C ALA A 210 29.80 19.17 8.14
N ASN A 211 28.91 19.98 8.69
CA ASN A 211 29.12 20.74 9.93
C ASN A 211 28.48 20.08 11.18
N SER A 212 28.13 18.80 11.08
CA SER A 212 27.47 18.06 12.14
C SER A 212 28.31 16.91 12.70
N LYS A 213 27.78 16.23 13.70
CA LYS A 213 28.33 14.97 14.26
C LYS A 213 28.46 13.85 13.22
N TYR A 214 27.79 13.94 12.08
CA TYR A 214 27.79 12.94 11.01
C TYR A 214 28.95 13.10 10.03
N ALA A 215 29.69 14.21 10.09
CA ALA A 215 30.81 14.47 9.17
C ALA A 215 31.93 13.40 9.29
N ALA A 216 32.31 13.04 10.51
CA ALA A 216 33.36 12.04 10.74
C ALA A 216 32.92 10.63 10.30
N PRO A 217 31.74 10.09 10.66
CA PRO A 217 31.24 8.84 10.13
C PRO A 217 31.18 8.78 8.60
N LEU A 218 30.69 9.84 7.93
CA LEU A 218 30.64 9.88 6.46
C LEU A 218 32.03 9.85 5.83
N LYS A 219 33.00 10.59 6.37
CA LYS A 219 34.39 10.53 5.90
C LYS A 219 35.00 9.15 6.11
N GLN A 220 34.74 8.51 7.24
CA GLN A 220 35.23 7.17 7.51
C GLN A 220 34.69 6.12 6.53
N MET A 221 33.42 6.23 6.14
CA MET A 221 32.77 5.27 5.25
C MET A 221 33.03 5.54 3.77
N PHE A 222 33.05 6.82 3.35
CA PHE A 222 33.05 7.23 1.96
C PHE A 222 34.31 8.02 1.54
N GLY A 223 35.26 8.18 2.45
CA GLY A 223 36.54 8.85 2.23
C GLY A 223 36.56 10.32 2.67
N ASP A 224 37.79 10.80 3.03
CA ASP A 224 37.97 12.16 3.61
C ASP A 224 37.48 13.28 2.69
N ASN A 225 37.45 13.04 1.39
CA ASN A 225 37.07 14.02 0.37
C ASN A 225 35.58 14.05 0.03
N ILE A 226 34.75 13.24 0.69
CA ILE A 226 33.33 13.07 0.34
C ILE A 226 32.59 14.42 0.20
N PHE A 227 32.88 15.39 1.03
CA PHE A 227 32.21 16.70 1.00
C PHE A 227 32.75 17.68 -0.07
N LYS A 228 33.80 17.30 -0.83
CA LYS A 228 34.27 18.10 -1.95
C LYS A 228 33.34 18.00 -3.14
N ASP A 229 32.76 16.83 -3.37
CA ASP A 229 31.68 16.63 -4.34
C ASP A 229 30.31 16.63 -3.61
N LYS A 230 29.57 17.72 -3.80
CA LYS A 230 28.28 17.90 -3.14
C LYS A 230 27.21 16.91 -3.61
N ARG A 231 27.27 16.51 -4.89
CA ARG A 231 26.29 15.56 -5.45
C ARG A 231 26.56 14.15 -4.92
N LEU A 232 27.83 13.75 -4.89
CA LEU A 232 28.22 12.48 -4.29
C LEU A 232 27.86 12.44 -2.81
N ALA A 233 28.18 13.49 -2.04
CA ALA A 233 27.84 13.57 -0.63
C ALA A 233 26.33 13.45 -0.39
N ALA A 234 25.51 14.11 -1.19
CA ALA A 234 24.06 14.01 -1.11
C ALA A 234 23.56 12.58 -1.43
N SER A 235 24.12 11.97 -2.47
CA SER A 235 23.81 10.58 -2.83
C SER A 235 24.10 9.62 -1.69
N GLU A 236 25.23 9.76 -1.00
CA GLU A 236 25.58 8.91 0.15
C GLU A 236 24.72 9.18 1.39
N ILE A 237 24.30 10.41 1.61
CA ILE A 237 23.36 10.77 2.68
C ILE A 237 22.02 10.06 2.46
N VAL A 238 21.41 10.18 1.28
CA VAL A 238 20.13 9.53 0.98
C VAL A 238 20.26 8.01 0.83
N PHE A 239 21.44 7.52 0.38
CA PHE A 239 21.77 6.10 0.39
C PHE A 239 21.74 5.53 1.82
N ALA A 240 22.35 6.22 2.77
CA ALA A 240 22.31 5.79 4.17
C ALA A 240 20.86 5.72 4.71
N ILE A 241 20.03 6.72 4.42
CA ILE A 241 18.60 6.73 4.80
C ILE A 241 17.85 5.56 4.15
N ALA A 242 18.12 5.26 2.89
CA ALA A 242 17.53 4.13 2.19
C ALA A 242 18.00 2.79 2.79
N ARG A 243 19.29 2.65 3.12
CA ARG A 243 19.83 1.43 3.76
C ARG A 243 19.16 1.15 5.10
N TYR A 244 18.87 2.18 5.90
CA TYR A 244 18.09 2.03 7.12
C TYR A 244 16.71 1.39 6.84
N GLN A 245 15.99 1.87 5.84
CA GLN A 245 14.68 1.34 5.47
C GLN A 245 14.74 -0.09 4.91
N TYR A 246 15.83 -0.46 4.23
CA TYR A 246 16.03 -1.82 3.72
C TYR A 246 16.44 -2.82 4.81
N GLU A 247 17.23 -2.40 5.80
CA GLU A 247 17.87 -3.29 6.74
C GLU A 247 17.14 -3.41 8.07
N ASP A 248 16.44 -2.35 8.52
CA ASP A 248 15.78 -2.39 9.83
C ASP A 248 14.48 -3.21 9.75
N PRO A 249 14.37 -4.32 10.51
CA PRO A 249 13.19 -5.19 10.48
C PRO A 249 11.88 -4.48 10.78
N SER A 250 11.93 -3.32 11.45
CA SER A 250 10.73 -2.54 11.76
C SER A 250 9.98 -2.04 10.54
N PHE A 251 10.62 -1.98 9.36
CA PHE A 251 9.95 -1.63 8.10
C PHE A 251 9.30 -2.83 7.39
N HIS A 252 9.58 -4.07 7.80
CA HIS A 252 9.07 -5.27 7.14
C HIS A 252 8.96 -6.47 8.09
N PRO A 253 8.18 -6.36 9.17
CA PRO A 253 8.15 -7.37 10.23
C PRO A 253 7.48 -8.68 9.80
N TYR A 254 6.51 -8.68 8.87
CA TYR A 254 5.77 -9.87 8.42
C TYR A 254 5.27 -10.75 9.56
N ASN A 255 4.68 -10.15 10.59
CA ASN A 255 4.25 -10.85 11.80
C ASN A 255 2.79 -10.57 12.15
N SER A 256 1.99 -10.11 11.19
CA SER A 256 0.57 -9.86 11.37
C SER A 256 -0.20 -11.11 11.81
N LYS A 257 -1.42 -10.92 12.32
CA LYS A 257 -2.29 -12.06 12.66
C LYS A 257 -2.56 -12.92 11.42
N TYR A 258 -2.73 -12.30 10.24
CA TYR A 258 -2.94 -13.01 8.99
C TYR A 258 -1.71 -13.83 8.57
N ASP A 259 -0.48 -13.29 8.68
CA ASP A 259 0.74 -14.06 8.42
C ASP A 259 0.82 -15.31 9.31
N ARG A 260 0.49 -15.15 10.60
CA ARG A 260 0.47 -16.28 11.54
C ARG A 260 -0.65 -17.28 11.23
N TRP A 261 -1.80 -16.79 10.73
CA TRP A 261 -2.89 -17.67 10.28
C TRP A 261 -2.48 -18.47 9.05
N LEU A 262 -1.85 -17.85 8.07
CA LEU A 262 -1.32 -18.52 6.87
C LEU A 262 -0.36 -19.68 7.28
N GLU A 263 0.40 -19.51 8.35
CA GLU A 263 1.32 -20.53 8.88
C GLU A 263 0.66 -21.50 9.87
N GLY A 264 -0.65 -21.46 10.07
CA GLY A 264 -1.36 -22.29 11.04
C GLY A 264 -1.09 -21.95 12.52
N LYS A 265 -0.46 -20.79 12.80
CA LYS A 265 -0.05 -20.35 14.14
C LYS A 265 -1.06 -19.41 14.82
N ALA A 266 -2.11 -19.00 14.11
CA ALA A 266 -3.19 -18.17 14.62
C ALA A 266 -4.54 -18.66 14.10
N ARG A 267 -5.62 -18.14 14.69
CA ARG A 267 -7.00 -18.42 14.26
C ARG A 267 -7.69 -17.10 13.92
N LEU A 268 -8.50 -17.10 12.87
CA LEU A 268 -9.40 -16.00 12.56
C LEU A 268 -10.73 -16.20 13.29
N SER A 269 -11.32 -15.12 13.77
CA SER A 269 -12.70 -15.11 14.22
C SER A 269 -13.66 -15.32 13.05
N HIS A 270 -14.94 -15.57 13.33
CA HIS A 270 -15.93 -15.73 12.27
C HIS A 270 -16.04 -14.46 11.40
N ALA A 271 -16.02 -13.27 12.00
CA ALA A 271 -16.07 -12.01 11.27
C ALA A 271 -14.82 -11.83 10.38
N GLU A 272 -13.61 -12.07 10.92
CA GLU A 272 -12.35 -11.96 10.16
C GLU A 272 -12.31 -12.97 8.99
N LEU A 273 -12.78 -14.20 9.20
CA LEU A 273 -12.84 -15.23 8.17
C LEU A 273 -13.86 -14.89 7.08
N ASN A 274 -15.04 -14.41 7.48
CA ASN A 274 -16.05 -13.95 6.52
C ASN A 274 -15.54 -12.73 5.73
N GLY A 275 -14.86 -11.80 6.43
CA GLY A 275 -14.20 -10.65 5.80
C GLY A 275 -13.15 -11.07 4.77
N LEU A 276 -12.30 -12.07 5.07
CA LEU A 276 -11.34 -12.63 4.11
C LEU A 276 -12.04 -13.21 2.86
N ARG A 277 -13.15 -13.93 3.04
CA ARG A 277 -13.92 -14.49 1.93
C ARG A 277 -14.54 -13.40 1.06
N LEU A 278 -15.16 -12.41 1.67
CA LEU A 278 -15.72 -11.25 0.97
C LEU A 278 -14.64 -10.46 0.23
N PHE A 279 -13.48 -10.30 0.83
CA PHE A 279 -12.31 -9.65 0.24
C PHE A 279 -11.85 -10.33 -1.05
N ASN A 280 -11.93 -11.67 -1.10
CA ASN A 280 -11.54 -12.50 -2.24
C ASN A 280 -12.70 -12.81 -3.21
N ASP A 281 -13.95 -12.46 -2.90
CA ASP A 281 -15.10 -12.77 -3.76
C ASP A 281 -15.19 -11.79 -4.93
N PRO A 282 -14.92 -12.23 -6.19
CA PRO A 282 -14.91 -11.36 -7.37
C PRO A 282 -16.30 -10.81 -7.73
N ASN A 283 -17.38 -11.37 -7.17
CA ASN A 283 -18.75 -10.92 -7.40
C ASN A 283 -19.27 -9.97 -6.30
N LYS A 284 -18.48 -9.79 -5.25
CA LYS A 284 -18.82 -9.00 -4.05
C LYS A 284 -17.87 -7.81 -3.90
N ALA A 285 -16.93 -7.92 -2.95
CA ALA A 285 -16.00 -6.83 -2.65
C ALA A 285 -14.83 -6.77 -3.63
N ASN A 286 -14.40 -7.90 -4.16
CA ASN A 286 -13.30 -8.04 -5.13
C ASN A 286 -12.01 -7.27 -4.77
N CYS A 287 -11.72 -7.11 -3.48
CA CYS A 287 -10.53 -6.36 -3.05
C CYS A 287 -9.24 -7.05 -3.53
N ALA A 288 -9.25 -8.40 -3.59
CA ALA A 288 -8.12 -9.20 -4.02
C ALA A 288 -7.77 -9.03 -5.51
N GLY A 289 -8.66 -8.47 -6.33
CA GLY A 289 -8.35 -8.12 -7.73
C GLY A 289 -7.16 -7.17 -7.85
N CYS A 290 -7.07 -6.17 -6.93
CA CYS A 290 -5.95 -5.24 -6.86
C CYS A 290 -5.05 -5.47 -5.63
N HIS A 291 -5.61 -5.96 -4.51
CA HIS A 291 -4.90 -6.17 -3.25
C HIS A 291 -4.64 -7.65 -2.97
N LEU A 292 -3.72 -8.26 -3.70
CA LEU A 292 -3.42 -9.68 -3.74
C LEU A 292 -3.18 -10.27 -2.34
N SER A 293 -4.05 -11.19 -1.91
CA SER A 293 -4.08 -11.74 -0.55
C SER A 293 -3.28 -13.02 -0.37
N GLN A 294 -2.89 -13.68 -1.47
CA GLN A 294 -2.22 -14.98 -1.43
C GLN A 294 -0.70 -14.84 -1.39
N PRO A 295 0.01 -15.75 -0.70
CA PRO A 295 1.46 -15.83 -0.80
C PRO A 295 1.92 -16.08 -2.25
N SER A 296 3.13 -15.62 -2.59
CA SER A 296 3.71 -15.97 -3.87
C SER A 296 3.99 -17.47 -4.00
N PRO A 297 4.15 -18.00 -5.22
CA PRO A 297 4.53 -19.42 -5.43
C PRO A 297 5.82 -19.82 -4.71
N GLU A 298 6.73 -18.87 -4.48
CA GLU A 298 7.96 -19.10 -3.74
C GLU A 298 7.78 -19.04 -2.22
N GLY A 299 6.58 -18.75 -1.73
CA GLY A 299 6.24 -18.64 -0.31
C GLY A 299 6.56 -17.27 0.30
N LEU A 300 6.68 -16.21 -0.50
CA LEU A 300 6.80 -14.86 0.04
C LEU A 300 5.43 -14.40 0.61
N PRO A 301 5.42 -13.69 1.74
CA PRO A 301 4.18 -13.17 2.32
C PRO A 301 3.41 -12.27 1.34
N PRO A 302 2.07 -12.30 1.34
CA PRO A 302 1.26 -11.43 0.49
C PRO A 302 1.48 -9.96 0.83
N MET A 303 1.51 -9.12 -0.19
CA MET A 303 1.73 -7.68 -0.02
C MET A 303 0.45 -6.87 -0.06
N PHE A 304 -0.67 -7.48 -0.39
CA PHE A 304 -1.95 -6.80 -0.54
C PHE A 304 -1.87 -5.59 -1.46
N THR A 305 -1.20 -5.77 -2.57
CA THR A 305 -1.07 -4.86 -3.72
C THR A 305 -0.59 -5.64 -4.93
N ASP A 306 -1.04 -5.25 -6.10
CA ASP A 306 -0.55 -5.70 -7.41
C ASP A 306 0.57 -4.81 -7.93
N TYR A 307 0.87 -3.70 -7.21
CA TYR A 307 1.78 -2.63 -7.61
C TYR A 307 1.35 -1.89 -8.88
N GLN A 308 0.12 -2.04 -9.34
CA GLN A 308 -0.43 -1.33 -10.48
C GLN A 308 -1.11 -0.01 -10.06
N TYR A 309 -1.73 0.66 -11.00
CA TYR A 309 -2.30 1.99 -10.83
C TYR A 309 -3.75 2.01 -11.26
N GLU A 310 -4.61 2.61 -10.40
CA GLU A 310 -6.03 2.70 -10.66
C GLU A 310 -6.56 4.12 -10.53
N ALA A 311 -7.59 4.43 -11.34
CA ALA A 311 -8.35 5.67 -11.26
C ALA A 311 -9.69 5.41 -10.56
N LEU A 312 -9.71 5.58 -9.24
CA LEU A 312 -10.89 5.28 -8.43
C LEU A 312 -11.95 6.39 -8.43
N GLY A 313 -11.65 7.55 -8.98
CA GLY A 313 -12.58 8.69 -8.96
C GLY A 313 -12.86 9.23 -7.55
N VAL A 314 -11.85 9.23 -6.67
CA VAL A 314 -11.95 9.75 -5.31
C VAL A 314 -12.48 11.19 -5.33
N PRO A 315 -13.42 11.57 -4.44
CA PRO A 315 -13.96 12.93 -4.39
C PRO A 315 -12.90 13.99 -4.08
N ARG A 316 -13.09 15.19 -4.58
CA ARG A 316 -12.18 16.31 -4.33
C ARG A 316 -12.18 16.72 -2.86
N ASN A 317 -11.03 16.66 -2.22
CA ASN A 317 -10.88 17.19 -0.86
C ASN A 317 -10.77 18.72 -0.89
N ARG A 318 -11.88 19.39 -0.58
CA ARG A 318 -11.98 20.86 -0.62
C ARG A 318 -11.32 21.56 0.56
N ALA A 319 -10.87 20.80 1.58
CA ALA A 319 -10.09 21.33 2.69
C ALA A 319 -8.65 21.67 2.29
N LEU A 320 -8.12 21.00 1.26
CA LEU A 320 -6.77 21.23 0.78
C LEU A 320 -6.66 22.60 0.08
N PRO A 321 -5.66 23.44 0.46
CA PRO A 321 -5.53 24.79 -0.10
C PRO A 321 -5.38 24.85 -1.61
N GLN A 322 -4.64 23.91 -2.22
CA GLN A 322 -4.48 23.85 -3.68
C GLN A 322 -5.79 23.58 -4.39
N ASN A 323 -6.74 22.90 -3.76
CA ASN A 323 -8.05 22.59 -4.31
C ASN A 323 -9.04 23.79 -4.28
N LYS A 324 -8.62 24.93 -3.71
CA LYS A 324 -9.36 26.21 -3.84
C LYS A 324 -9.25 26.79 -5.25
N ASP A 325 -8.18 26.45 -5.98
CA ASP A 325 -8.09 26.75 -7.40
C ASP A 325 -8.89 25.70 -8.21
N PRO A 326 -9.97 26.08 -8.88
CA PRO A 326 -10.80 25.15 -9.64
C PRO A 326 -10.09 24.57 -10.88
N SER A 327 -8.97 25.15 -11.30
CA SER A 327 -8.15 24.65 -12.40
C SER A 327 -7.10 23.64 -11.98
N PHE A 328 -6.79 23.56 -10.66
CA PHE A 328 -5.86 22.60 -10.13
C PHE A 328 -6.50 21.21 -10.05
N TYR A 329 -5.82 20.21 -10.59
CA TYR A 329 -6.18 18.81 -10.45
C TYR A 329 -4.92 17.99 -10.17
N ASP A 330 -4.99 17.12 -9.18
CA ASP A 330 -4.02 16.04 -9.00
C ASP A 330 -4.44 14.87 -9.88
N ILE A 331 -3.71 14.68 -10.98
CA ILE A 331 -4.01 13.65 -11.97
C ILE A 331 -3.01 12.48 -11.93
N GLY A 332 -2.44 12.23 -10.75
CA GLY A 332 -1.61 11.07 -10.47
C GLY A 332 -0.37 11.00 -11.36
N VAL A 333 -0.23 9.90 -12.10
CA VAL A 333 0.95 9.65 -12.97
C VAL A 333 1.15 10.68 -14.07
N CYS A 334 0.15 11.47 -14.42
CA CYS A 334 0.24 12.53 -15.45
C CYS A 334 0.55 13.92 -14.90
N GLY A 335 0.55 14.12 -13.58
CA GLY A 335 0.86 15.42 -12.97
C GLY A 335 0.02 15.77 -11.75
N PRO A 336 0.32 16.90 -11.11
CA PRO A 336 1.33 17.89 -11.45
C PRO A 336 2.76 17.54 -10.98
N PHE A 337 2.92 16.52 -10.10
CA PHE A 337 4.20 16.20 -9.45
C PHE A 337 5.07 15.26 -10.28
N ARG A 338 4.50 14.61 -11.29
CA ARG A 338 5.15 13.81 -12.30
C ARG A 338 4.79 14.38 -13.68
N THR A 339 5.75 14.48 -14.61
CA THR A 339 5.54 15.17 -15.88
C THR A 339 5.95 14.37 -17.12
N ASP A 340 6.67 13.28 -16.95
CA ASP A 340 7.15 12.42 -18.04
C ASP A 340 6.02 11.65 -18.76
N LEU A 341 4.89 11.42 -18.07
CA LEU A 341 3.71 10.73 -18.60
C LEU A 341 2.52 11.67 -18.92
N LYS A 342 2.73 13.00 -18.90
CA LYS A 342 1.65 13.98 -19.10
C LYS A 342 0.87 13.82 -20.41
N ASP A 343 1.52 13.24 -21.43
CA ASP A 343 0.95 13.02 -22.75
C ASP A 343 0.32 11.62 -22.91
N GLN A 344 0.38 10.78 -21.87
CA GLN A 344 -0.21 9.43 -21.83
C GLN A 344 -1.62 9.48 -21.22
N SER A 345 -2.56 10.08 -21.95
CA SER A 345 -3.91 10.42 -21.46
C SER A 345 -4.67 9.24 -20.85
N GLN A 346 -4.39 8.01 -21.29
CA GLN A 346 -5.02 6.79 -20.81
C GLN A 346 -4.63 6.44 -19.36
N TYR A 347 -3.56 7.00 -18.82
CA TYR A 347 -3.12 6.74 -17.44
C TYR A 347 -3.41 7.92 -16.49
N CYS A 348 -3.95 9.02 -17.01
CA CYS A 348 -4.19 10.21 -16.18
C CYS A 348 -5.28 9.94 -15.13
N SER A 349 -5.07 10.45 -13.92
CA SER A 349 -5.86 10.26 -12.71
C SER A 349 -5.72 8.87 -12.06
N MET A 350 -4.73 8.07 -12.49
CA MET A 350 -4.35 6.83 -11.85
C MET A 350 -3.33 7.07 -10.74
N PHE A 351 -3.48 6.33 -9.65
CA PHE A 351 -2.61 6.32 -8.48
C PHE A 351 -2.23 4.90 -8.12
N LEU A 352 -1.04 4.73 -7.53
CA LEU A 352 -0.51 3.44 -7.12
C LEU A 352 -1.46 2.76 -6.11
N THR A 353 -1.77 1.49 -6.36
CA THR A 353 -2.44 0.62 -5.40
C THR A 353 -1.54 0.41 -4.18
N PRO A 354 -1.89 0.96 -3.00
CA PRO A 354 -1.04 0.84 -1.83
C PRO A 354 -1.15 -0.56 -1.22
N THR A 355 -0.10 -1.01 -0.53
CA THR A 355 -0.23 -2.18 0.35
C THR A 355 -1.30 -1.93 1.42
N LEU A 356 -2.10 -2.95 1.72
CA LEU A 356 -3.04 -2.91 2.84
C LEU A 356 -2.43 -3.43 4.15
N ARG A 357 -1.16 -3.85 4.16
CA ARG A 357 -0.47 -4.14 5.42
C ARG A 357 -0.45 -2.90 6.29
N ASN A 358 -0.88 -3.05 7.54
CA ASN A 358 -1.04 -1.96 8.50
C ASN A 358 -2.04 -0.86 8.07
N ALA A 359 -2.94 -1.15 7.12
CA ALA A 359 -3.92 -0.15 6.67
C ALA A 359 -4.88 0.27 7.81
N ALA A 360 -5.21 -0.64 8.72
CA ALA A 360 -6.11 -0.35 9.83
C ALA A 360 -5.48 0.52 10.94
N THR A 361 -4.14 0.69 10.93
CA THR A 361 -3.47 1.65 11.82
C THR A 361 -3.52 3.10 11.31
N ARG A 362 -4.00 3.32 10.08
CA ARG A 362 -4.04 4.66 9.46
C ARG A 362 -5.30 5.40 9.84
N HIS A 363 -5.19 6.72 9.89
CA HIS A 363 -6.28 7.67 10.14
C HIS A 363 -6.53 8.62 8.96
N VAL A 364 -5.85 8.38 7.84
CA VAL A 364 -5.96 9.21 6.63
C VAL A 364 -5.81 8.31 5.41
N PHE A 365 -6.75 8.41 4.48
CA PHE A 365 -6.87 7.51 3.34
C PHE A 365 -6.98 8.26 2.00
N PHE A 366 -6.63 7.57 0.93
CA PHE A 366 -6.49 8.03 -0.44
C PHE A 366 -5.38 9.08 -0.62
N HIS A 367 -5.07 9.37 -1.89
CA HIS A 367 -4.00 10.29 -2.27
C HIS A 367 -4.24 11.75 -1.83
N ASN A 368 -5.50 12.13 -1.57
CA ASN A 368 -5.88 13.48 -1.15
C ASN A 368 -6.36 13.57 0.31
N GLY A 369 -6.31 12.47 1.06
CA GLY A 369 -6.61 12.47 2.51
C GLY A 369 -8.07 12.74 2.88
N ILE A 370 -9.02 12.51 1.98
CA ILE A 370 -10.43 12.90 2.21
C ILE A 370 -11.15 12.08 3.27
N TYR A 371 -10.73 10.85 3.54
CA TYR A 371 -11.37 9.97 4.54
C TYR A 371 -10.44 9.65 5.69
N HIS A 372 -11.03 9.50 6.90
CA HIS A 372 -10.28 9.36 8.16
C HIS A 372 -10.54 8.03 8.88
N ASP A 373 -11.36 7.18 8.33
CA ASP A 373 -11.62 5.84 8.86
C ASP A 373 -11.96 4.84 7.75
N LEU A 374 -11.82 3.56 8.06
CA LEU A 374 -12.10 2.48 7.12
C LEU A 374 -13.58 2.36 6.76
N GLN A 375 -14.50 2.78 7.64
CA GLN A 375 -15.92 2.74 7.34
C GLN A 375 -16.26 3.64 6.15
N HIS A 376 -15.79 4.88 6.15
CA HIS A 376 -16.01 5.81 5.03
C HIS A 376 -15.31 5.37 3.75
N VAL A 377 -14.12 4.76 3.87
CA VAL A 377 -13.43 4.15 2.72
C VAL A 377 -14.29 3.03 2.12
N MET A 378 -14.77 2.11 2.94
CA MET A 378 -15.60 0.98 2.48
C MET A 378 -16.96 1.43 1.95
N ASP A 379 -17.57 2.44 2.54
CA ASP A 379 -18.81 3.04 2.04
C ASP A 379 -18.59 3.65 0.64
N PHE A 380 -17.44 4.30 0.42
CA PHE A 380 -17.09 4.83 -0.89
C PHE A 380 -16.94 3.71 -1.93
N TYR A 381 -16.18 2.66 -1.65
CA TYR A 381 -16.04 1.51 -2.54
C TYR A 381 -17.41 0.90 -2.89
N ASN A 382 -18.26 0.70 -1.87
CA ASN A 382 -19.54 0.01 -2.02
C ASN A 382 -20.61 0.84 -2.73
N ALA A 383 -20.61 2.18 -2.57
CA ALA A 383 -21.73 3.01 -2.99
C ALA A 383 -21.37 4.16 -3.96
N ARG A 384 -20.09 4.29 -4.35
CA ARG A 384 -19.63 5.34 -5.30
C ARG A 384 -20.50 5.43 -6.57
N ASN A 385 -20.88 4.28 -7.11
CA ASN A 385 -21.65 4.20 -8.35
C ASN A 385 -23.15 4.07 -8.10
N THR A 386 -23.58 3.37 -7.04
CA THR A 386 -25.00 3.14 -6.75
C THR A 386 -25.69 4.36 -6.13
N ASP A 387 -24.96 5.14 -5.32
CA ASP A 387 -25.46 6.38 -4.70
C ASP A 387 -24.38 7.48 -4.66
N PRO A 388 -23.96 7.99 -5.84
CA PRO A 388 -22.89 8.97 -5.94
C PRO A 388 -23.17 10.29 -5.21
N GLY A 389 -24.45 10.58 -4.90
CA GLY A 389 -24.83 11.78 -4.15
C GLY A 389 -24.35 11.81 -2.70
N LYS A 390 -23.90 10.66 -2.16
CA LYS A 390 -23.24 10.62 -0.85
C LYS A 390 -21.81 11.18 -0.87
N PHE A 391 -21.15 11.15 -2.01
CA PHE A 391 -19.71 11.40 -2.11
C PHE A 391 -19.40 12.66 -2.93
N TYR A 392 -20.21 12.97 -3.93
CA TYR A 392 -19.94 14.07 -4.84
C TYR A 392 -20.95 15.20 -4.67
N PRO A 393 -20.51 16.46 -4.86
CA PRO A 393 -21.40 17.62 -4.74
C PRO A 393 -22.43 17.65 -5.88
N ARG A 394 -23.41 18.52 -5.70
CA ARG A 394 -24.34 18.89 -6.78
C ARG A 394 -23.90 20.20 -7.41
N GLY A 395 -23.90 20.24 -8.73
CA GLY A 395 -23.67 21.44 -9.50
C GLY A 395 -24.86 22.41 -9.45
N PRO A 396 -24.70 23.58 -10.04
CA PRO A 396 -25.78 24.61 -10.13
C PRO A 396 -27.05 24.12 -10.83
N ASP A 397 -26.91 23.12 -11.71
CA ASP A 397 -28.02 22.49 -12.43
C ASP A 397 -28.71 21.37 -11.62
N GLY A 398 -28.29 21.16 -10.37
CA GLY A 398 -28.80 20.13 -9.47
C GLY A 398 -28.26 18.72 -9.74
N LYS A 399 -27.48 18.52 -10.80
CA LYS A 399 -26.87 17.22 -11.11
C LYS A 399 -25.67 16.94 -10.22
N ILE A 400 -25.43 15.66 -9.95
CA ILE A 400 -24.27 15.21 -9.20
C ILE A 400 -23.01 15.36 -10.07
N GLU A 401 -22.02 16.09 -9.56
CA GLU A 401 -20.71 16.29 -10.22
C GLU A 401 -19.79 15.10 -9.95
N LYS A 402 -20.16 13.92 -10.45
CA LYS A 402 -19.41 12.68 -10.25
C LYS A 402 -17.97 12.83 -10.76
N TYR A 403 -17.00 12.35 -9.96
CA TYR A 403 -15.56 12.44 -10.25
C TYR A 403 -15.05 13.89 -10.31
N ASP A 404 -15.47 14.72 -9.35
CA ASP A 404 -15.21 16.16 -9.31
C ASP A 404 -13.72 16.53 -9.12
N ASP A 405 -12.87 15.58 -8.75
CA ASP A 405 -11.41 15.74 -8.69
C ASP A 405 -10.68 15.28 -9.98
N ILE A 406 -11.44 14.95 -11.03
CA ILE A 406 -10.89 14.51 -12.33
C ILE A 406 -11.36 15.42 -13.44
N PRO A 407 -10.45 15.99 -14.27
CA PRO A 407 -10.82 16.73 -15.47
C PRO A 407 -11.73 15.90 -16.37
N ALA A 408 -12.77 16.52 -16.95
CA ALA A 408 -13.79 15.83 -17.75
C ALA A 408 -13.20 14.90 -18.84
N ARG A 409 -12.08 15.31 -19.46
CA ARG A 409 -11.39 14.55 -20.51
C ARG A 409 -10.74 13.24 -20.05
N TYR A 410 -10.55 13.04 -18.74
CA TYR A 410 -9.91 11.84 -18.16
C TYR A 410 -10.89 10.97 -17.36
N ARG A 411 -12.15 11.36 -17.24
CA ARG A 411 -13.16 10.61 -16.48
C ARG A 411 -13.45 9.22 -17.08
N ALA A 412 -13.13 9.01 -18.35
CA ALA A 412 -13.23 7.69 -18.98
C ALA A 412 -12.18 6.68 -18.47
N ASN A 413 -11.13 7.15 -17.77
CA ASN A 413 -10.14 6.26 -17.17
C ASN A 413 -10.60 5.69 -15.82
N VAL A 414 -11.71 6.21 -15.25
CA VAL A 414 -12.19 5.72 -13.95
C VAL A 414 -12.72 4.31 -14.10
N ASP A 415 -12.25 3.42 -13.24
CA ASP A 415 -12.76 2.06 -13.18
C ASP A 415 -14.25 2.04 -12.84
N VAL A 416 -15.03 1.40 -13.70
CA VAL A 416 -16.48 1.18 -13.61
C VAL A 416 -16.85 -0.23 -14.06
N THR A 417 -15.88 -1.12 -14.18
CA THR A 417 -16.03 -2.47 -14.73
C THR A 417 -15.85 -3.55 -13.69
N ASP A 418 -14.96 -3.33 -12.73
CA ASP A 418 -14.64 -4.31 -11.71
C ASP A 418 -15.55 -4.17 -10.48
N ALA A 419 -15.92 -5.29 -9.87
CA ALA A 419 -16.70 -5.23 -8.65
C ALA A 419 -15.86 -4.56 -7.52
N PRO A 420 -16.48 -3.76 -6.64
CA PRO A 420 -17.90 -3.41 -6.57
C PRO A 420 -18.31 -2.24 -7.48
N PHE A 421 -17.43 -1.73 -8.35
CA PHE A 421 -17.65 -0.55 -9.20
C PHE A 421 -18.46 -0.82 -10.47
N ASP A 422 -18.72 -2.09 -10.80
CA ASP A 422 -19.56 -2.54 -11.91
C ASP A 422 -21.06 -2.20 -11.75
N ARG A 423 -21.48 -1.83 -10.54
CA ARG A 423 -22.87 -1.46 -10.21
C ARG A 423 -23.21 -0.10 -10.79
N LYS A 424 -24.50 0.09 -11.10
CA LYS A 424 -25.05 1.32 -11.67
C LYS A 424 -25.81 2.13 -10.64
N PHE A 425 -26.09 3.38 -10.96
CA PHE A 425 -26.94 4.26 -10.15
C PHE A 425 -28.30 3.61 -9.85
N GLY A 426 -28.63 3.51 -8.56
CA GLY A 426 -29.87 2.91 -8.09
C GLY A 426 -29.86 1.39 -7.92
N ASP A 427 -28.78 0.71 -8.32
CA ASP A 427 -28.62 -0.72 -8.03
C ASP A 427 -28.38 -0.96 -6.52
N THR A 428 -28.67 -2.18 -6.07
CA THR A 428 -28.30 -2.62 -4.72
C THR A 428 -26.76 -2.69 -4.63
N PRO A 429 -26.13 -2.07 -3.62
CA PRO A 429 -24.69 -2.20 -3.39
C PRO A 429 -24.25 -3.66 -3.25
N ALA A 430 -23.02 -3.95 -3.62
CA ALA A 430 -22.48 -5.31 -3.60
C ALA A 430 -22.34 -5.91 -2.19
N MET A 431 -22.15 -5.05 -1.20
CA MET A 431 -21.95 -5.43 0.21
C MET A 431 -23.07 -4.85 1.10
N THR A 432 -23.47 -5.62 2.10
CA THR A 432 -24.26 -5.12 3.23
C THR A 432 -23.37 -4.41 4.25
N GLN A 433 -23.95 -3.68 5.22
CA GLN A 433 -23.17 -3.09 6.30
C GLN A 433 -22.48 -4.14 7.20
N ALA A 434 -23.06 -5.33 7.34
CA ALA A 434 -22.42 -6.43 8.05
C ALA A 434 -21.20 -6.95 7.28
N ASP A 435 -21.30 -7.10 5.96
CA ASP A 435 -20.16 -7.49 5.10
C ASP A 435 -19.00 -6.48 5.22
N ILE A 436 -19.31 -5.17 5.26
CA ILE A 436 -18.32 -4.12 5.46
C ILE A 436 -17.61 -4.26 6.80
N GLN A 437 -18.36 -4.51 7.90
CA GLN A 437 -17.76 -4.70 9.22
C GLN A 437 -16.85 -5.95 9.26
N ASP A 438 -17.22 -7.02 8.59
CA ASP A 438 -16.42 -8.23 8.50
C ASP A 438 -15.13 -7.99 7.71
N ILE A 439 -15.18 -7.23 6.59
CA ILE A 439 -13.99 -6.85 5.83
C ILE A 439 -13.07 -5.96 6.68
N ILE A 440 -13.62 -4.99 7.43
CA ILE A 440 -12.84 -4.15 8.34
C ILE A 440 -12.18 -5.01 9.42
N ALA A 441 -12.89 -6.00 9.98
CA ALA A 441 -12.31 -6.94 10.93
C ALA A 441 -11.17 -7.74 10.31
N PHE A 442 -11.29 -8.17 9.05
CA PHE A 442 -10.20 -8.81 8.33
C PHE A 442 -9.00 -7.86 8.13
N LEU A 443 -9.23 -6.60 7.72
CA LEU A 443 -8.16 -5.62 7.52
C LEU A 443 -7.32 -5.42 8.81
N HIS A 444 -7.93 -5.45 9.99
CA HIS A 444 -7.20 -5.43 11.25
C HIS A 444 -6.28 -6.63 11.48
N THR A 445 -6.52 -7.76 10.80
CA THR A 445 -5.60 -8.91 10.88
C THR A 445 -4.30 -8.69 10.10
N LEU A 446 -4.23 -7.64 9.28
CA LEU A 446 -3.07 -7.27 8.47
C LEU A 446 -2.10 -6.33 9.22
N ASP A 447 -2.49 -5.89 10.41
CA ASP A 447 -1.62 -5.06 11.26
C ASP A 447 -0.50 -5.92 11.86
N ASP A 448 0.72 -5.45 11.71
CA ASP A 448 1.88 -6.11 12.30
C ASP A 448 1.90 -5.95 13.83
N ASP A 449 2.34 -7.00 14.51
CA ASP A 449 2.56 -6.95 15.97
C ASP A 449 3.75 -6.00 16.25
N PRO A 450 3.58 -4.98 17.09
CA PRO A 450 4.67 -4.06 17.43
C PRO A 450 5.81 -4.75 18.20
N LYS A 451 5.61 -5.98 18.70
CA LYS A 451 6.68 -6.76 19.31
C LYS A 451 7.54 -7.37 18.21
N PRO A 452 8.87 -7.23 18.30
CA PRO A 452 9.76 -7.95 17.39
C PRO A 452 9.52 -9.47 17.47
N ARG A 453 9.83 -10.16 16.37
CA ARG A 453 9.72 -11.64 16.28
C ARG A 453 10.55 -12.33 17.33
#